data_caf8f9ea665f24f0eccd00196e81530b
#
_entry.id   caf8f9ea665f24f0eccd00196e81530b
#
_cell.length_a   1.000
_cell.length_b   1.000
_cell.length_c   1.000
_cell.angle_alpha   90.00
_cell.angle_beta   90.00
_cell.angle_gamma   90.00
#
_symmetry.space_group_name_H-M   'P 1'
#
loop_
_entity.id
_entity.type
_entity.pdbx_description
1 polymer ?
#
loop_
_entity_poly.entity_id
_entity_poly.type
_entity_poly.pdbx_seq_one_letter_code
_entity_poly.pdbx_strand_id
1 'polypeptide(L)'
;MKKYGFLSLSVLSVMLCMMVSCRGDEEPPENMGEERMVSFLQEAYLIEGFFAVETGFHYDTLQPEMIGAYDTLLAHYGLSREDFESVLDWYVSHPKVYKRVHDTVVARLDRELAADRVE
;
A
#
# COMPACT_ATOMS: atom_id res chain seq x y z
N MET A 1 -5.17 43.93 35.64
CA MET A 1 -6.02 43.34 34.57
C MET A 1 -5.33 43.19 33.20
N LYS A 2 -4.22 43.88 32.95
CA LYS A 2 -3.50 43.72 31.67
C LYS A 2 -2.55 42.49 31.56
N LYS A 3 -2.30 41.80 32.67
CA LYS A 3 -1.35 40.65 32.72
C LYS A 3 -1.94 39.32 32.21
N TYR A 4 -3.24 39.18 32.23
CA TYR A 4 -3.91 37.93 31.81
C TYR A 4 -4.21 37.84 30.32
N GLY A 5 -4.33 38.98 29.63
CA GLY A 5 -4.56 39.03 28.19
C GLY A 5 -3.34 38.53 27.37
N PHE A 6 -2.14 38.79 27.86
CA PHE A 6 -0.92 38.34 27.18
C PHE A 6 -0.64 36.86 27.35
N LEU A 7 -0.94 36.32 28.53
CA LEU A 7 -0.84 34.85 28.79
C LEU A 7 -1.91 34.06 28.01
N SER A 8 -3.13 34.61 27.88
CA SER A 8 -4.21 33.96 27.15
C SER A 8 -3.92 33.91 25.64
N LEU A 9 -3.34 34.97 25.08
CA LEU A 9 -2.99 35.02 23.67
C LEU A 9 -1.80 34.06 23.32
N SER A 10 -0.85 33.92 24.27
CA SER A 10 0.29 33.01 24.11
C SER A 10 -0.15 31.53 24.17
N VAL A 11 -1.08 31.17 25.06
CA VAL A 11 -1.63 29.83 25.20
C VAL A 11 -2.45 29.45 23.96
N LEU A 12 -3.22 30.39 23.42
CA LEU A 12 -4.01 30.19 22.19
C LEU A 12 -3.12 29.97 20.98
N SER A 13 -1.99 30.70 20.90
CA SER A 13 -1.01 30.55 19.81
C SER A 13 -0.30 29.20 19.85
N VAL A 14 0.06 28.71 21.04
CA VAL A 14 0.68 27.38 21.22
C VAL A 14 -0.31 26.26 20.88
N MET A 15 -1.58 26.43 21.24
CA MET A 15 -2.63 25.45 20.94
C MET A 15 -2.94 25.38 19.43
N LEU A 16 -2.87 26.50 18.74
CA LEU A 16 -3.03 26.58 17.27
C LEU A 16 -1.87 25.91 16.54
N CYS A 17 -0.64 26.04 17.04
CA CYS A 17 0.54 25.35 16.46
C CYS A 17 0.48 23.83 16.62
N MET A 18 -0.18 23.31 17.65
CA MET A 18 -0.35 21.86 17.83
C MET A 18 -1.34 21.25 16.83
N MET A 19 -2.27 22.04 16.31
CA MET A 19 -3.23 21.57 15.30
C MET A 19 -2.63 21.44 13.89
N VAL A 20 -1.52 22.10 13.62
CA VAL A 20 -0.84 22.05 12.32
C VAL A 20 0.15 20.87 12.24
N SER A 21 0.55 20.32 13.38
CA SER A 21 1.52 19.22 13.47
C SER A 21 0.97 17.82 13.12
N CYS A 22 -0.35 17.69 12.90
CA CYS A 22 -0.99 16.39 12.59
C CYS A 22 -1.32 16.17 11.10
N ARG A 23 -0.80 16.98 10.20
CA ARG A 23 -0.91 16.81 8.73
C ARG A 23 0.46 16.50 8.12
N GLY A 24 1.08 15.46 8.59
CA GLY A 24 2.08 14.77 7.80
C GLY A 24 1.35 13.75 6.94
N ASP A 25 0.90 14.11 5.74
CA ASP A 25 0.70 13.13 4.68
C ASP A 25 2.10 12.63 4.36
N GLU A 26 2.52 11.58 5.05
CA GLU A 26 3.76 10.90 4.72
C GLU A 26 3.58 10.33 3.32
N GLU A 27 4.42 10.76 2.40
CA GLU A 27 4.39 10.28 1.04
C GLU A 27 4.89 8.84 0.96
N PRO A 28 4.31 8.00 0.10
CA PRO A 28 4.80 6.64 -0.10
C PRO A 28 6.25 6.66 -0.62
N PRO A 29 6.99 5.56 -0.44
CA PRO A 29 8.34 5.44 -0.94
C PRO A 29 8.43 5.82 -2.42
N GLU A 30 9.46 6.58 -2.80
CA GLU A 30 9.63 7.09 -4.17
C GLU A 30 9.69 5.95 -5.20
N ASN A 31 10.26 4.80 -4.82
CA ASN A 31 10.37 3.63 -5.68
C ASN A 31 9.06 2.83 -5.80
N MET A 32 8.06 3.11 -4.98
CA MET A 32 6.78 2.43 -4.98
C MET A 32 5.62 3.35 -4.55
N GLY A 33 5.31 4.35 -5.37
CA GLY A 33 4.12 5.19 -5.20
C GLY A 33 2.82 4.40 -5.30
N GLU A 34 1.70 4.99 -4.90
CA GLU A 34 0.40 4.29 -4.82
C GLU A 34 -0.01 3.61 -6.13
N GLU A 35 0.11 4.29 -7.26
CA GLU A 35 -0.27 3.73 -8.57
C GLU A 35 0.61 2.52 -8.96
N ARG A 36 1.90 2.60 -8.68
CA ARG A 36 2.83 1.53 -8.92
C ARG A 36 2.58 0.34 -7.99
N MET A 37 2.22 0.62 -6.71
CA MET A 37 1.82 -0.40 -5.75
C MET A 37 0.52 -1.09 -6.15
N VAL A 38 -0.45 -0.35 -6.68
CA VAL A 38 -1.70 -0.93 -7.24
C VAL A 38 -1.37 -1.91 -8.36
N SER A 39 -0.55 -1.51 -9.33
CA SER A 39 -0.17 -2.38 -10.45
C SER A 39 0.59 -3.62 -9.98
N PHE A 40 1.53 -3.46 -9.05
CA PHE A 40 2.27 -4.57 -8.45
C PHE A 40 1.34 -5.58 -7.75
N LEU A 41 0.44 -5.11 -6.90
CA LEU A 41 -0.49 -5.99 -6.17
C LEU A 41 -1.49 -6.67 -7.10
N GLN A 42 -1.93 -6.00 -8.15
CA GLN A 42 -2.80 -6.60 -9.17
C GLN A 42 -2.11 -7.81 -9.83
N GLU A 43 -0.87 -7.67 -10.25
CA GLU A 43 -0.08 -8.77 -10.82
C GLU A 43 0.22 -9.86 -9.77
N ALA A 44 0.55 -9.48 -8.54
CA ALA A 44 0.78 -10.42 -7.45
C ALA A 44 -0.45 -11.28 -7.14
N TYR A 45 -1.64 -10.69 -7.12
CA TYR A 45 -2.89 -11.44 -6.89
C TYR A 45 -3.24 -12.36 -8.05
N LEU A 46 -2.90 -12.00 -9.28
CA LEU A 46 -3.05 -12.90 -10.44
C LEU A 46 -2.11 -14.11 -10.33
N ILE A 47 -0.87 -13.91 -9.89
CA ILE A 47 0.08 -14.99 -9.62
C ILE A 47 -0.46 -15.92 -8.53
N GLU A 48 -0.92 -15.36 -7.41
CA GLU A 48 -1.50 -16.15 -6.32
C GLU A 48 -2.74 -16.93 -6.76
N GLY A 49 -3.62 -16.29 -7.52
CA GLY A 49 -4.82 -16.94 -8.05
C GLY A 49 -4.49 -18.09 -9.00
N PHE A 50 -3.49 -17.93 -9.85
CA PHE A 50 -3.04 -18.98 -10.76
C PHE A 50 -2.56 -20.22 -9.98
N PHE A 51 -1.64 -20.03 -9.03
CA PHE A 51 -1.13 -21.12 -8.20
C PHE A 51 -2.19 -21.73 -7.29
N ALA A 52 -3.14 -20.93 -6.82
CA ALA A 52 -4.27 -21.44 -6.04
C ALA A 52 -5.11 -22.44 -6.84
N VAL A 53 -5.42 -22.13 -8.09
CA VAL A 53 -6.17 -23.03 -8.97
C VAL A 53 -5.38 -24.28 -9.30
N GLU A 54 -4.09 -24.17 -9.63
CA GLU A 54 -3.23 -25.32 -9.94
C GLU A 54 -3.08 -26.30 -8.78
N THR A 55 -2.96 -25.78 -7.56
CA THR A 55 -2.75 -26.61 -6.37
C THR A 55 -4.05 -27.06 -5.69
N GLY A 56 -5.21 -26.66 -6.21
CA GLY A 56 -6.50 -26.93 -5.60
C GLY A 56 -6.65 -26.31 -4.22
N PHE A 57 -6.07 -25.14 -4.01
CA PHE A 57 -6.04 -24.40 -2.74
C PHE A 57 -5.33 -25.12 -1.58
N HIS A 58 -4.43 -26.04 -1.89
CA HIS A 58 -3.58 -26.70 -0.91
C HIS A 58 -2.24 -25.96 -0.79
N TYR A 59 -2.11 -25.09 0.21
CA TYR A 59 -0.93 -24.25 0.44
C TYR A 59 -0.02 -24.77 1.56
N ASP A 60 0.24 -26.05 1.61
CA ASP A 60 1.11 -26.60 2.67
C ASP A 60 2.58 -26.16 2.55
N THR A 61 2.98 -25.65 1.40
CA THR A 61 4.36 -25.17 1.19
C THR A 61 4.39 -24.15 0.04
N LEU A 62 5.15 -23.05 0.20
CA LEU A 62 5.47 -22.17 -0.91
C LEU A 62 6.19 -22.93 -2.00
N GLN A 63 5.58 -23.08 -3.15
CA GLN A 63 6.18 -23.81 -4.26
C GLN A 63 7.35 -23.01 -4.87
N PRO A 64 8.45 -23.67 -5.25
CA PRO A 64 9.60 -22.99 -5.88
C PRO A 64 9.21 -22.16 -7.09
N GLU A 65 8.23 -22.61 -7.87
CA GLU A 65 7.70 -21.91 -9.04
C GLU A 65 7.02 -20.59 -8.66
N MET A 66 6.27 -20.57 -7.56
CA MET A 66 5.64 -19.35 -7.04
C MET A 66 6.68 -18.34 -6.56
N ILE A 67 7.72 -18.82 -5.87
CA ILE A 67 8.85 -17.98 -5.44
C ILE A 67 9.54 -17.37 -6.67
N GLY A 68 9.78 -18.15 -7.70
CA GLY A 68 10.37 -17.69 -8.96
C GLY A 68 9.50 -16.65 -9.67
N ALA A 69 8.17 -16.82 -9.66
CA ALA A 69 7.24 -15.86 -10.22
C ALA A 69 7.31 -14.52 -9.47
N TYR A 70 7.36 -14.53 -8.14
CA TYR A 70 7.53 -13.33 -7.34
C TYR A 70 8.88 -12.64 -7.56
N ASP A 71 9.97 -13.41 -7.66
CA ASP A 71 11.29 -12.86 -7.97
C ASP A 71 11.30 -12.17 -9.33
N THR A 72 10.63 -12.75 -10.32
CA THR A 72 10.47 -12.16 -11.66
C THR A 72 9.64 -10.87 -11.59
N LEU A 73 8.56 -10.87 -10.83
CA LEU A 73 7.73 -9.68 -10.63
C LEU A 73 8.53 -8.56 -9.97
N LEU A 74 9.24 -8.84 -8.88
CA LEU A 74 10.09 -7.86 -8.21
C LEU A 74 11.17 -7.29 -9.14
N ALA A 75 11.82 -8.14 -9.92
CA ALA A 75 12.81 -7.71 -10.90
C ALA A 75 12.22 -6.79 -11.98
N HIS A 76 11.00 -7.07 -12.43
CA HIS A 76 10.27 -6.21 -13.36
C HIS A 76 10.03 -4.80 -12.80
N TYR A 77 9.81 -4.69 -11.49
CA TYR A 77 9.67 -3.41 -10.79
C TYR A 77 11.00 -2.82 -10.29
N GLY A 78 12.13 -3.47 -10.59
CA GLY A 78 13.46 -2.99 -10.19
C GLY A 78 13.72 -3.06 -8.68
N LEU A 79 13.06 -3.98 -7.99
CA LEU A 79 13.14 -4.14 -6.53
C LEU A 79 13.83 -5.44 -6.15
N SER A 80 14.68 -5.39 -5.12
CA SER A 80 15.09 -6.56 -4.37
C SER A 80 14.01 -6.99 -3.38
N ARG A 81 14.13 -8.18 -2.80
CA ARG A 81 13.24 -8.61 -1.70
C ARG A 81 13.33 -7.68 -0.51
N GLU A 82 14.54 -7.24 -0.16
CA GLU A 82 14.79 -6.31 0.95
C GLU A 82 14.14 -4.94 0.70
N ASP A 83 14.25 -4.41 -0.53
CA ASP A 83 13.56 -3.17 -0.92
C ASP A 83 12.05 -3.31 -0.78
N PHE A 84 11.50 -4.43 -1.21
CA PHE A 84 10.07 -4.68 -1.12
C PHE A 84 9.59 -4.84 0.32
N GLU A 85 10.36 -5.50 1.19
CA GLU A 85 10.03 -5.58 2.61
C GLU A 85 9.92 -4.19 3.23
N SER A 86 10.87 -3.30 2.93
CA SER A 86 10.83 -1.91 3.40
C SER A 86 9.62 -1.13 2.87
N VAL A 87 9.27 -1.33 1.60
CA VAL A 87 8.06 -0.75 0.99
C VAL A 87 6.81 -1.27 1.70
N LEU A 88 6.72 -2.56 1.90
CA LEU A 88 5.57 -3.19 2.54
C LEU A 88 5.39 -2.72 3.98
N ASP A 89 6.48 -2.61 4.75
CA ASP A 89 6.48 -2.09 6.11
C ASP A 89 5.93 -0.66 6.15
N TRP A 90 6.30 0.17 5.18
CA TRP A 90 5.74 1.52 5.07
C TRP A 90 4.22 1.49 4.85
N TYR A 91 3.73 0.72 3.88
CA TYR A 91 2.29 0.63 3.59
C TYR A 91 1.49 0.03 4.76
N VAL A 92 2.02 -0.98 5.43
CA VAL A 92 1.39 -1.59 6.63
C VAL A 92 1.30 -0.59 7.78
N SER A 93 2.29 0.30 7.92
CA SER A 93 2.26 1.36 8.92
C SER A 93 1.35 2.54 8.55
N HIS A 94 0.85 2.58 7.32
CA HIS A 94 -0.08 3.60 6.80
C HIS A 94 -1.42 2.97 6.34
N PRO A 95 -2.23 2.46 7.27
CA PRO A 95 -3.40 1.62 6.93
C PRO A 95 -4.43 2.32 6.06
N LYS A 96 -4.57 3.63 6.13
CA LYS A 96 -5.50 4.39 5.28
C LYS A 96 -5.05 4.42 3.82
N VAL A 97 -3.75 4.58 3.59
CA VAL A 97 -3.16 4.52 2.24
C VAL A 97 -3.22 3.10 1.70
N TYR A 98 -2.86 2.12 2.52
CA TYR A 98 -2.90 0.71 2.13
C TYR A 98 -4.32 0.26 1.76
N LYS A 99 -5.33 0.66 2.53
CA LYS A 99 -6.73 0.38 2.22
C LYS A 99 -7.14 0.99 0.88
N ARG A 100 -6.76 2.22 0.59
CA ARG A 100 -7.07 2.89 -0.69
C ARG A 100 -6.43 2.16 -1.88
N VAL A 101 -5.18 1.75 -1.74
CA VAL A 101 -4.47 0.94 -2.74
C VAL A 101 -5.19 -0.39 -2.95
N HIS A 102 -5.50 -1.11 -1.88
CA HIS A 102 -6.19 -2.39 -1.95
C HIS A 102 -7.58 -2.29 -2.60
N ASP A 103 -8.37 -1.29 -2.21
CA ASP A 103 -9.70 -1.04 -2.79
C ASP A 103 -9.60 -0.78 -4.31
N THR A 104 -8.56 -0.08 -4.73
CA THR A 104 -8.29 0.18 -6.17
C THR A 104 -7.91 -1.09 -6.91
N VAL A 105 -7.09 -1.96 -6.32
CA VAL A 105 -6.73 -3.27 -6.90
C VAL A 105 -7.98 -4.12 -7.11
N VAL A 106 -8.81 -4.26 -6.09
CA VAL A 106 -10.06 -5.04 -6.15
C VAL A 106 -10.97 -4.49 -7.26
N ALA A 107 -11.16 -3.17 -7.32
CA ALA A 107 -11.99 -2.55 -8.35
C ALA A 107 -11.46 -2.77 -9.78
N ARG A 108 -10.16 -2.83 -9.98
CA ARG A 108 -9.55 -3.14 -11.28
C ARG A 108 -9.74 -4.60 -11.66
N LEU A 109 -9.49 -5.53 -10.76
CA LEU A 109 -9.68 -6.95 -10.99
C LEU A 109 -11.16 -7.27 -11.30
N ASP A 110 -12.10 -6.67 -10.58
CA ASP A 110 -13.53 -6.84 -10.84
C ASP A 110 -13.93 -6.35 -12.24
N ARG A 111 -13.36 -5.25 -12.71
CA ARG A 111 -13.61 -4.74 -14.07
C ARG A 111 -13.05 -5.67 -15.15
N GLU A 112 -11.86 -6.21 -14.94
CA GLU A 112 -11.24 -7.17 -15.87
C GLU A 112 -12.07 -8.44 -15.98
N LEU A 113 -12.49 -9.01 -14.84
CA LEU A 113 -13.35 -10.19 -14.80
C LEU A 113 -14.72 -9.93 -15.43
N ALA A 114 -15.27 -8.73 -15.30
CA ALA A 114 -16.53 -8.35 -15.94
C ALA A 114 -16.38 -8.23 -17.46
N ALA A 115 -15.25 -7.70 -17.96
CA ALA A 115 -14.95 -7.60 -19.38
C ALA A 115 -14.82 -8.99 -20.04
N ASP A 116 -14.16 -9.93 -19.38
CA ASP A 116 -13.98 -11.30 -19.89
C ASP A 116 -15.31 -12.08 -19.98
N ARG A 117 -16.30 -11.72 -19.19
CA ARG A 117 -17.63 -12.37 -19.24
C ARG A 117 -18.52 -11.91 -20.38
N VAL A 118 -18.18 -10.82 -21.05
CA VAL A 118 -18.98 -10.24 -22.15
C VAL A 118 -18.56 -10.79 -23.52
N GLU A 119 -17.42 -11.44 -23.61
CA GLU A 119 -16.95 -12.14 -24.81
C GLU A 119 -17.37 -13.62 -24.79
#